data_9e3e5584c6564a0a1904d67ee6c15661
#
_entry.id   9e3e5584c6564a0a1904d67ee6c15661
#
_cell.length_a   1.000
_cell.length_b   1.000
_cell.length_c   1.000
_cell.angle_alpha   90.00
_cell.angle_beta   90.00
_cell.angle_gamma   90.00
#
_symmetry.space_group_name_H-M   'P 1'
#
loop_
_entity.id
_entity.type
_entity.pdbx_description
1 polymer ?
#
loop_
_entity_poly.entity_id
_entity_poly.type
_entity_poly.pdbx_seq_one_letter_code
_entity_poly.pdbx_strand_id
1 'polypeptide(L)'
;MEKELTEKFMKLFRGYEKAHGQYRVQKKEADGKMSGRALTVSEPATFNHFDTHLKGGDYILGIIMLKENNSCNFGVIDVDIRGEVKLNETLEELEKKIENTPLVMCRSKSGGAHLYLFCEPAIAAIDMVSKLNEFAAQLGYGGAEIFPKQISRANERDRGNWINLCYWDGDDTERYAIHKGKKLNLSQFVTLANK
;
A
#
# COMPACT_ATOMS: atom_id res chain seq x y z
N MET A 1 -3.48 -1.80 20.82
CA MET A 1 -2.30 -1.78 19.91
C MET A 1 -1.26 -0.87 20.53
N GLU A 2 0.00 -1.27 20.55
CA GLU A 2 1.05 -0.46 21.17
C GLU A 2 1.30 0.80 20.33
N LYS A 3 1.37 1.96 21.00
CA LYS A 3 1.60 3.26 20.36
C LYS A 3 2.84 3.26 19.46
N GLU A 4 3.92 2.64 19.92
CA GLU A 4 5.17 2.51 19.17
C GLU A 4 5.01 1.77 17.83
N LEU A 5 4.16 0.75 17.78
CA LEU A 5 3.91 0.00 16.54
C LEU A 5 3.15 0.86 15.52
N THR A 6 2.14 1.62 15.97
CA THR A 6 1.44 2.60 15.13
C THR A 6 2.40 3.67 14.59
N GLU A 7 3.32 4.19 15.42
CA GLU A 7 4.32 5.18 14.99
C GLU A 7 5.29 4.61 13.95
N LYS A 8 5.74 3.37 14.12
CA LYS A 8 6.60 2.68 13.13
C LYS A 8 5.85 2.44 11.81
N PHE A 9 4.59 2.02 11.86
CA PHE A 9 3.76 1.86 10.67
C PHE A 9 3.55 3.20 9.96
N MET A 10 3.21 4.26 10.70
CA MET A 10 3.08 5.62 10.17
C MET A 10 4.38 6.10 9.50
N LYS A 11 5.55 5.76 10.08
CA LYS A 11 6.85 6.10 9.50
C LYS A 11 7.08 5.46 8.13
N LEU A 12 6.68 4.20 7.92
CA LEU A 12 6.78 3.53 6.62
C LEU A 12 5.94 4.22 5.54
N PHE A 13 4.73 4.61 5.89
CA PHE A 13 3.75 5.18 4.96
C PHE A 13 3.71 6.71 4.97
N ARG A 14 4.85 7.37 5.19
CA ARG A 14 4.94 8.83 5.06
C ARG A 14 4.71 9.27 3.63
N GLY A 15 3.78 10.22 3.45
CA GLY A 15 3.41 10.75 2.14
C GLY A 15 3.17 12.26 2.17
N TYR A 16 2.19 12.70 1.39
CA TYR A 16 1.80 14.10 1.30
C TYR A 16 1.14 14.60 2.59
N GLU A 17 1.61 15.74 3.09
CA GLU A 17 1.24 16.25 4.41
C GLU A 17 0.02 17.19 4.41
N LYS A 18 -0.64 17.41 3.25
CA LYS A 18 -1.79 18.31 3.14
C LYS A 18 -3.09 17.60 2.76
N ALA A 19 -3.03 16.32 2.45
CA ALA A 19 -4.21 15.53 2.12
C ALA A 19 -3.94 14.03 2.30
N HIS A 20 -5.02 13.29 2.52
CA HIS A 20 -5.02 11.82 2.57
C HIS A 20 -6.30 11.25 1.97
N GLY A 21 -6.31 9.96 1.69
CA GLY A 21 -7.47 9.22 1.22
C GLY A 21 -8.22 8.56 2.37
N GLN A 22 -9.53 8.46 2.25
CA GLN A 22 -10.38 7.63 3.08
C GLN A 22 -11.27 6.78 2.18
N TYR A 23 -11.24 5.46 2.38
CA TYR A 23 -12.19 4.56 1.75
C TYR A 23 -13.18 4.07 2.80
N ARG A 24 -14.39 4.64 2.79
CA ARG A 24 -15.47 4.26 3.72
C ARG A 24 -16.19 3.04 3.19
N VAL A 25 -16.07 1.93 3.91
CA VAL A 25 -16.74 0.68 3.57
C VAL A 25 -18.23 0.84 3.83
N GLN A 26 -19.06 0.58 2.82
CA GLN A 26 -20.52 0.64 2.92
C GLN A 26 -21.14 -0.76 3.02
N LYS A 27 -20.57 -1.72 2.30
CA LYS A 27 -21.08 -3.09 2.26
C LYS A 27 -19.93 -4.08 2.05
N LYS A 28 -20.00 -5.21 2.76
CA LYS A 28 -19.16 -6.38 2.49
C LYS A 28 -20.02 -7.36 1.70
N GLU A 29 -19.62 -7.66 0.46
CA GLU A 29 -20.30 -8.63 -0.39
C GLU A 29 -20.00 -10.07 0.09
N ALA A 30 -20.82 -11.03 -0.34
CA ALA A 30 -20.71 -12.44 0.09
C ALA A 30 -19.35 -13.09 -0.33
N ASP A 31 -18.74 -12.59 -1.40
CA ASP A 31 -17.41 -12.99 -1.90
C ASP A 31 -16.25 -12.32 -1.16
N GLY A 32 -16.53 -11.54 -0.10
CA GLY A 32 -15.54 -10.78 0.67
C GLY A 32 -15.15 -9.43 0.07
N LYS A 33 -15.64 -9.09 -1.13
CA LYS A 33 -15.42 -7.80 -1.76
C LYS A 33 -16.09 -6.69 -0.97
N MET A 34 -15.35 -5.61 -0.73
CA MET A 34 -15.87 -4.43 -0.03
C MET A 34 -16.22 -3.33 -1.04
N SER A 35 -17.50 -2.98 -1.12
CA SER A 35 -17.94 -1.77 -1.81
C SER A 35 -17.96 -0.58 -0.85
N GLY A 36 -17.70 0.62 -1.37
CA GLY A 36 -17.64 1.81 -0.52
C GLY A 36 -17.34 3.06 -1.31
N ARG A 37 -17.18 4.17 -0.58
CA ARG A 37 -16.93 5.50 -1.15
C ARG A 37 -15.51 5.94 -0.88
N ALA A 38 -14.80 6.29 -1.94
CA ALA A 38 -13.48 6.92 -1.89
C ALA A 38 -13.63 8.44 -1.71
N LEU A 39 -12.89 9.01 -0.77
CA LEU A 39 -12.85 10.44 -0.47
C LEU A 39 -11.40 10.89 -0.35
N THR A 40 -11.07 12.08 -0.87
CA THR A 40 -9.82 12.76 -0.57
C THR A 40 -10.10 13.87 0.44
N VAL A 41 -9.46 13.79 1.60
CA VAL A 41 -9.59 14.74 2.70
C VAL A 41 -8.42 15.70 2.67
N SER A 42 -8.71 17.03 2.81
CA SER A 42 -7.72 18.10 2.66
C SER A 42 -7.08 18.47 4.00
N GLU A 43 -6.52 17.45 4.66
CA GLU A 43 -5.77 17.58 5.91
C GLU A 43 -4.71 16.47 6.02
N PRO A 44 -3.66 16.66 6.83
CA PRO A 44 -2.63 15.63 7.03
C PRO A 44 -3.20 14.32 7.57
N ALA A 45 -2.63 13.21 7.16
CA ALA A 45 -2.80 11.96 7.89
C ALA A 45 -2.04 12.03 9.21
N THR A 46 -2.77 12.01 10.33
CA THR A 46 -2.22 12.08 11.69
C THR A 46 -2.10 10.71 12.34
N PHE A 47 -1.42 10.64 13.49
CA PHE A 47 -1.38 9.42 14.30
C PHE A 47 -2.77 8.81 14.52
N ASN A 48 -3.78 9.65 14.82
CA ASN A 48 -5.15 9.14 15.05
C ASN A 48 -5.75 8.47 13.82
N HIS A 49 -5.45 8.95 12.60
CA HIS A 49 -5.91 8.32 11.37
C HIS A 49 -5.29 6.92 11.19
N PHE A 50 -3.99 6.79 11.47
CA PHE A 50 -3.31 5.49 11.43
C PHE A 50 -3.80 4.55 12.53
N ASP A 51 -3.96 5.03 13.76
CA ASP A 51 -4.49 4.23 14.88
C ASP A 51 -5.92 3.75 14.62
N THR A 52 -6.79 4.62 14.10
CA THR A 52 -8.16 4.28 13.68
C THR A 52 -8.15 3.21 12.58
N HIS A 53 -7.29 3.37 11.57
CA HIS A 53 -7.13 2.37 10.49
C HIS A 53 -6.70 1.01 11.03
N LEU A 54 -5.68 0.98 11.88
CA LEU A 54 -5.16 -0.27 12.45
C LEU A 54 -6.10 -0.93 13.46
N LYS A 55 -7.11 -0.23 13.95
CA LYS A 55 -8.17 -0.74 14.85
C LYS A 55 -9.48 -1.10 14.12
N GLY A 56 -9.47 -1.16 12.79
CA GLY A 56 -10.67 -1.50 12.02
C GLY A 56 -11.77 -0.44 12.08
N GLY A 57 -11.40 0.85 12.18
CA GLY A 57 -12.38 1.93 12.25
C GLY A 57 -13.17 2.15 10.95
N ASP A 58 -13.94 3.24 10.89
CA ASP A 58 -14.97 3.50 9.87
C ASP A 58 -14.46 3.61 8.43
N TYR A 59 -13.15 3.71 8.23
CA TYR A 59 -12.54 3.84 6.91
C TYR A 59 -11.17 3.17 6.84
N ILE A 60 -10.80 2.82 5.62
CA ILE A 60 -9.45 2.42 5.28
C ILE A 60 -8.68 3.68 4.91
N LEU A 61 -7.54 3.90 5.59
CA LEU A 61 -6.68 5.03 5.30
C LEU A 61 -5.98 4.84 3.96
N GLY A 62 -6.00 5.89 3.15
CA GLY A 62 -5.24 6.00 1.90
C GLY A 62 -4.14 7.05 2.02
N ILE A 63 -2.95 6.76 1.51
CA ILE A 63 -1.82 7.70 1.52
C ILE A 63 -1.45 8.12 0.11
N ILE A 64 -1.28 9.42 -0.07
CA ILE A 64 -0.74 10.04 -1.29
C ILE A 64 0.78 10.01 -1.17
N MET A 65 1.44 9.20 -1.99
CA MET A 65 2.89 8.98 -1.90
C MET A 65 3.71 10.20 -2.31
N LEU A 66 3.24 10.91 -3.35
CA LEU A 66 3.94 12.07 -3.93
C LEU A 66 3.91 13.28 -3.00
N LYS A 67 5.04 13.62 -2.40
CA LYS A 67 5.22 14.78 -1.53
C LYS A 67 5.30 16.09 -2.31
N GLU A 68 5.31 17.24 -1.62
CA GLU A 68 5.41 18.57 -2.26
C GLU A 68 6.69 18.76 -3.07
N ASN A 69 7.78 18.18 -2.63
CA ASN A 69 9.08 18.24 -3.30
C ASN A 69 9.26 17.17 -4.39
N ASN A 70 8.19 16.51 -4.83
CA ASN A 70 8.19 15.45 -5.82
C ASN A 70 9.03 14.23 -5.42
N SER A 71 9.18 13.97 -4.12
CA SER A 71 9.79 12.75 -3.60
C SER A 71 8.73 11.82 -2.99
N CYS A 72 9.11 10.56 -2.74
CA CYS A 72 8.28 9.60 -2.02
C CYS A 72 9.15 8.66 -1.17
N ASN A 73 8.59 8.17 -0.05
CA ASN A 73 9.21 7.17 0.81
C ASN A 73 8.81 5.75 0.44
N PHE A 74 7.75 5.59 -0.33
CA PHE A 74 7.32 4.30 -0.82
C PHE A 74 6.58 4.45 -2.15
N GLY A 75 6.55 3.35 -2.89
CA GLY A 75 5.72 3.20 -4.07
C GLY A 75 5.15 1.79 -4.14
N VAL A 76 4.24 1.56 -5.07
CA VAL A 76 3.46 0.32 -5.15
C VAL A 76 3.28 -0.13 -6.59
N ILE A 77 3.47 -1.42 -6.84
CA ILE A 77 2.95 -2.11 -8.01
C ILE A 77 1.62 -2.73 -7.60
N ASP A 78 0.52 -2.33 -8.22
CA ASP A 78 -0.81 -2.90 -7.97
C ASP A 78 -1.05 -4.05 -8.95
N VAL A 79 -0.92 -5.28 -8.46
CA VAL A 79 -1.09 -6.49 -9.26
C VAL A 79 -2.52 -6.97 -9.13
N ASP A 80 -3.33 -6.70 -10.15
CA ASP A 80 -4.68 -7.24 -10.28
C ASP A 80 -4.62 -8.71 -10.73
N ILE A 81 -5.04 -9.61 -9.86
CA ILE A 81 -5.20 -11.02 -10.19
C ILE A 81 -6.63 -11.21 -10.68
N ARG A 82 -6.80 -11.37 -12.01
CA ARG A 82 -8.10 -11.55 -12.65
C ARG A 82 -8.28 -13.00 -13.08
N GLY A 83 -9.45 -13.58 -12.80
CA GLY A 83 -9.85 -14.90 -13.26
C GLY A 83 -10.10 -15.91 -12.15
N GLU A 84 -10.55 -17.11 -12.53
CA GLU A 84 -10.85 -18.23 -11.63
C GLU A 84 -9.60 -18.99 -11.13
N VAL A 85 -8.41 -18.50 -11.45
CA VAL A 85 -7.16 -19.09 -10.94
C VAL A 85 -7.18 -18.98 -9.43
N LYS A 86 -6.91 -20.06 -8.74
CA LYS A 86 -6.88 -20.10 -7.28
C LYS A 86 -5.94 -19.00 -6.77
N LEU A 87 -6.50 -17.99 -6.14
CA LEU A 87 -5.79 -16.81 -5.66
C LEU A 87 -4.51 -17.15 -4.88
N ASN A 88 -4.57 -18.20 -4.06
CA ASN A 88 -3.42 -18.62 -3.25
C ASN A 88 -2.25 -19.11 -4.11
N GLU A 89 -2.50 -19.89 -5.17
CA GLU A 89 -1.43 -20.36 -6.08
C GLU A 89 -0.72 -19.19 -6.75
N THR A 90 -1.48 -18.18 -7.18
CA THR A 90 -0.91 -16.97 -7.81
C THR A 90 -0.10 -16.11 -6.82
N LEU A 91 -0.55 -15.99 -5.57
CA LEU A 91 0.20 -15.26 -4.53
C LEU A 91 1.49 -15.99 -4.16
N GLU A 92 1.48 -17.33 -4.09
CA GLU A 92 2.69 -18.14 -3.86
C GLU A 92 3.70 -18.02 -5.02
N GLU A 93 3.22 -18.01 -6.26
CA GLU A 93 4.07 -17.80 -7.42
C GLU A 93 4.68 -16.40 -7.43
N LEU A 94 3.88 -15.39 -7.12
CA LEU A 94 4.33 -14.00 -7.02
C LEU A 94 5.35 -13.82 -5.90
N GLU A 95 5.13 -14.45 -4.76
CA GLU A 95 6.07 -14.43 -3.64
C GLU A 95 7.44 -15.01 -4.03
N LYS A 96 7.47 -16.15 -4.73
CA LYS A 96 8.72 -16.73 -5.24
C LYS A 96 9.45 -15.79 -6.19
N LYS A 97 8.71 -15.08 -7.05
CA LYS A 97 9.29 -14.12 -8.00
C LYS A 97 9.94 -12.93 -7.30
N ILE A 98 9.36 -12.45 -6.19
CA ILE A 98 9.89 -11.28 -5.45
C ILE A 98 10.96 -11.63 -4.41
N GLU A 99 11.26 -12.91 -4.16
CA GLU A 99 12.15 -13.37 -3.07
C GLU A 99 13.52 -12.67 -3.05
N ASN A 100 14.07 -12.38 -4.23
CA ASN A 100 15.36 -11.71 -4.39
C ASN A 100 15.24 -10.21 -4.74
N THR A 101 14.13 -9.60 -4.39
CA THR A 101 13.86 -8.18 -4.60
C THR A 101 13.62 -7.48 -3.24
N PRO A 102 13.75 -6.15 -3.17
CA PRO A 102 13.38 -5.40 -1.97
C PRO A 102 11.87 -5.19 -1.81
N LEU A 103 11.04 -5.87 -2.61
CA LEU A 103 9.60 -5.70 -2.60
C LEU A 103 8.96 -6.46 -1.43
N VAL A 104 8.00 -5.82 -0.78
CA VAL A 104 7.17 -6.43 0.27
C VAL A 104 5.75 -6.61 -0.25
N MET A 105 5.26 -7.84 -0.27
CA MET A 105 3.94 -8.18 -0.78
C MET A 105 2.88 -8.15 0.31
N CYS A 106 1.80 -7.40 0.07
CA CYS A 106 0.56 -7.47 0.85
C CYS A 106 -0.61 -7.85 -0.05
N ARG A 107 -1.57 -8.59 0.47
CA ARG A 107 -2.84 -8.81 -0.23
C ARG A 107 -3.58 -7.49 -0.45
N SER A 108 -4.12 -7.29 -1.64
CA SER A 108 -4.95 -6.12 -1.95
C SER A 108 -6.42 -6.34 -1.57
N LYS A 109 -7.20 -5.27 -1.61
CA LYS A 109 -8.65 -5.30 -1.32
C LYS A 109 -9.44 -6.19 -2.30
N SER A 110 -9.02 -6.23 -3.55
CA SER A 110 -9.68 -6.96 -4.65
C SER A 110 -9.25 -8.42 -4.76
N GLY A 111 -8.39 -8.89 -3.85
CA GLY A 111 -7.83 -10.24 -3.90
C GLY A 111 -6.54 -10.36 -4.70
N GLY A 112 -6.04 -9.28 -5.31
CA GLY A 112 -4.71 -9.20 -5.90
C GLY A 112 -3.62 -8.92 -4.87
N ALA A 113 -2.53 -8.30 -5.28
CA ALA A 113 -1.40 -7.94 -4.43
C ALA A 113 -0.93 -6.52 -4.65
N HIS A 114 -0.56 -5.84 -3.56
CA HIS A 114 0.26 -4.65 -3.57
C HIS A 114 1.71 -5.04 -3.28
N LEU A 115 2.62 -4.75 -4.19
CA LEU A 115 4.05 -4.92 -3.98
C LEU A 115 4.64 -3.56 -3.62
N TYR A 116 5.01 -3.40 -2.36
CA TYR A 116 5.56 -2.16 -1.82
C TYR A 116 7.08 -2.12 -1.98
N LEU A 117 7.60 -0.99 -2.46
CA LEU A 117 9.00 -0.62 -2.35
C LEU A 117 9.12 0.54 -1.37
N PHE A 118 9.84 0.33 -0.26
CA PHE A 118 10.09 1.35 0.75
C PHE A 118 11.49 1.94 0.57
N CYS A 119 11.62 3.25 0.80
CA CYS A 119 12.90 3.97 0.70
C CYS A 119 13.09 4.93 1.88
N GLU A 120 14.23 4.80 2.54
CA GLU A 120 14.70 5.73 3.56
C GLU A 120 16.19 6.06 3.26
N PRO A 121 16.55 7.29 2.91
CA PRO A 121 15.68 8.47 2.76
C PRO A 121 14.71 8.37 1.57
N ALA A 122 13.75 9.33 1.51
CA ALA A 122 12.87 9.48 0.34
C ALA A 122 13.67 9.71 -0.94
N ILE A 123 13.20 9.15 -2.05
CA ILE A 123 13.80 9.32 -3.38
C ILE A 123 12.88 10.15 -4.29
N ALA A 124 13.41 10.66 -5.41
CA ALA A 124 12.59 11.34 -6.40
C ALA A 124 11.50 10.40 -6.95
N ALA A 125 10.29 10.92 -7.15
CA ALA A 125 9.18 10.10 -7.63
C ALA A 125 9.43 9.49 -9.01
N ILE A 126 10.20 10.19 -9.87
CA ILE A 126 10.62 9.66 -11.17
C ILE A 126 11.49 8.40 -11.02
N ASP A 127 12.41 8.38 -10.05
CA ASP A 127 13.28 7.22 -9.79
C ASP A 127 12.48 6.07 -9.20
N MET A 128 11.52 6.38 -8.29
CA MET A 128 10.61 5.38 -7.73
C MET A 128 9.80 4.70 -8.84
N VAL A 129 9.17 5.49 -9.70
CA VAL A 129 8.35 4.97 -10.81
C VAL A 129 9.19 4.15 -11.78
N SER A 130 10.42 4.61 -12.11
CA SER A 130 11.35 3.86 -12.97
C SER A 130 11.68 2.50 -12.38
N LYS A 131 12.10 2.46 -11.10
CA LYS A 131 12.41 1.19 -10.41
C LYS A 131 11.23 0.24 -10.33
N LEU A 132 10.04 0.74 -10.04
CA LEU A 132 8.84 -0.09 -9.97
C LEU A 132 8.45 -0.66 -11.33
N ASN A 133 8.59 0.12 -12.43
CA ASN A 133 8.39 -0.38 -13.79
C ASN A 133 9.40 -1.47 -14.17
N GLU A 134 10.67 -1.30 -13.78
CA GLU A 134 11.70 -2.32 -13.98
C GLU A 134 11.34 -3.62 -13.26
N PHE A 135 10.96 -3.56 -11.98
CA PHE A 135 10.50 -4.73 -11.23
C PHE A 135 9.25 -5.34 -11.84
N ALA A 136 8.23 -4.54 -12.19
CA ALA A 136 7.00 -5.03 -12.80
C ALA A 136 7.29 -5.80 -14.10
N ALA A 137 8.17 -5.27 -14.95
CA ALA A 137 8.61 -5.93 -16.18
C ALA A 137 9.34 -7.26 -15.91
N GLN A 138 10.30 -7.27 -14.96
CA GLN A 138 11.05 -8.47 -14.57
C GLN A 138 10.15 -9.57 -14.00
N LEU A 139 9.11 -9.19 -13.27
CA LEU A 139 8.13 -10.10 -12.68
C LEU A 139 7.09 -10.62 -13.70
N GLY A 140 7.04 -10.03 -14.90
CA GLY A 140 6.04 -10.34 -15.94
C GLY A 140 4.72 -9.58 -15.79
N TYR A 141 4.72 -8.49 -15.03
CA TYR A 141 3.57 -7.61 -14.77
C TYR A 141 3.77 -6.20 -15.36
N GLY A 142 4.41 -6.07 -16.53
CA GLY A 142 4.71 -4.77 -17.16
C GLY A 142 3.50 -3.91 -17.51
N GLY A 143 2.26 -4.43 -17.39
CA GLY A 143 1.01 -3.68 -17.54
C GLY A 143 0.31 -3.35 -16.21
N ALA A 144 0.92 -3.65 -15.06
CA ALA A 144 0.35 -3.34 -13.74
C ALA A 144 0.32 -1.83 -13.48
N GLU A 145 -0.64 -1.38 -12.67
CA GLU A 145 -0.66 0.01 -12.23
C GLU A 145 0.48 0.29 -11.27
N ILE A 146 1.20 1.40 -11.53
CA ILE A 146 2.31 1.87 -10.68
C ILE A 146 1.84 3.10 -9.90
N PHE A 147 2.16 3.15 -8.61
CA PHE A 147 1.95 4.30 -7.75
C PHE A 147 3.29 4.78 -7.16
N PRO A 148 3.56 6.11 -7.14
CA PRO A 148 2.67 7.20 -7.58
C PRO A 148 2.40 7.17 -9.09
N LYS A 149 1.15 7.53 -9.50
CA LYS A 149 0.77 7.60 -10.93
C LYS A 149 1.39 8.79 -11.65
N GLN A 150 1.92 9.74 -10.91
CA GLN A 150 2.57 10.96 -11.43
C GLN A 150 3.89 11.19 -10.72
N ILE A 151 4.85 11.76 -11.45
CA ILE A 151 6.22 12.01 -10.96
C ILE A 151 6.44 13.43 -10.45
N SER A 152 5.48 14.32 -10.71
CA SER A 152 5.48 15.71 -10.25
C SER A 152 4.06 16.21 -10.04
N ARG A 153 3.91 17.23 -9.21
CA ARG A 153 2.66 17.95 -9.03
C ARG A 153 2.49 18.97 -10.13
N ALA A 154 1.31 19.01 -10.75
CA ALA A 154 1.00 19.99 -11.78
C ALA A 154 0.86 21.41 -11.21
N ASN A 155 0.34 21.54 -9.98
CA ASN A 155 0.16 22.80 -9.26
C ASN A 155 -0.15 22.51 -7.76
N GLU A 156 -0.31 23.54 -6.95
CA GLU A 156 -0.59 23.44 -5.51
C GLU A 156 -1.94 22.76 -5.17
N ARG A 157 -2.89 22.75 -6.10
CA ARG A 157 -4.20 22.08 -5.93
C ARG A 157 -4.17 20.61 -6.33
N ASP A 158 -3.14 20.19 -7.03
CA ASP A 158 -2.95 18.80 -7.42
C ASP A 158 -2.59 17.98 -6.18
N ARG A 159 -3.47 17.10 -5.75
CA ARG A 159 -3.29 16.26 -4.57
C ARG A 159 -2.64 14.92 -4.88
N GLY A 160 -2.61 14.54 -6.14
CA GLY A 160 -2.13 13.24 -6.57
C GLY A 160 -3.08 12.09 -6.22
N ASN A 161 -2.67 10.90 -6.58
CA ASN A 161 -3.41 9.67 -6.31
C ASN A 161 -2.95 9.05 -4.98
N TRP A 162 -3.89 8.42 -4.29
CA TRP A 162 -3.59 7.65 -3.08
C TRP A 162 -3.90 6.17 -3.25
N ILE A 163 -3.28 5.35 -2.42
CA ILE A 163 -3.54 3.93 -2.34
C ILE A 163 -4.02 3.57 -0.94
N ASN A 164 -4.96 2.63 -0.86
CA ASN A 164 -5.40 2.08 0.42
C ASN A 164 -4.27 1.31 1.10
N LEU A 165 -4.01 1.58 2.37
CA LEU A 165 -3.01 0.86 3.14
C LEU A 165 -3.46 -0.58 3.46
N CYS A 166 -2.48 -1.45 3.67
CA CYS A 166 -2.65 -2.77 4.26
C CYS A 166 -2.91 -2.66 5.79
N TYR A 167 -3.22 -3.77 6.44
CA TYR A 167 -3.45 -3.86 7.89
C TYR A 167 -4.61 -3.00 8.43
N TRP A 168 -5.63 -2.71 7.61
CA TRP A 168 -6.90 -2.25 8.18
C TRP A 168 -7.47 -3.35 9.07
N ASP A 169 -7.79 -3.02 10.33
CA ASP A 169 -8.16 -3.96 11.39
C ASP A 169 -6.98 -4.77 11.96
N GLY A 170 -5.77 -4.24 11.87
CA GLY A 170 -4.57 -4.82 12.48
C GLY A 170 -4.30 -6.26 12.03
N ASP A 171 -4.13 -7.17 12.97
CA ASP A 171 -3.81 -8.58 12.69
C ASP A 171 -5.03 -9.41 12.23
N ASP A 172 -6.27 -8.88 12.42
CA ASP A 172 -7.51 -9.51 11.94
C ASP A 172 -7.80 -9.21 10.45
N THR A 173 -6.91 -8.44 9.81
CA THR A 173 -7.03 -8.02 8.42
C THR A 173 -6.98 -9.17 7.42
N GLU A 174 -7.71 -9.00 6.30
CA GLU A 174 -7.52 -9.80 5.08
C GLU A 174 -6.41 -9.25 4.16
N ARG A 175 -5.82 -8.08 4.51
CA ARG A 175 -4.79 -7.38 3.73
C ARG A 175 -3.43 -7.43 4.41
N TYR A 176 -3.05 -8.62 4.80
CA TYR A 176 -1.79 -8.90 5.47
C TYR A 176 -0.63 -9.06 4.49
N ALA A 177 0.58 -8.89 4.97
CA ALA A 177 1.78 -9.24 4.22
C ALA A 177 2.03 -10.74 4.24
N ILE A 178 2.63 -11.23 3.16
CA ILE A 178 3.06 -12.62 3.01
C ILE A 178 4.58 -12.63 2.86
N HIS A 179 5.26 -13.50 3.60
CA HIS A 179 6.69 -13.72 3.47
C HIS A 179 7.06 -15.15 3.84
N LYS A 180 7.77 -15.85 2.93
CA LYS A 180 8.15 -17.26 3.06
C LYS A 180 6.96 -18.18 3.34
N GLY A 181 5.88 -18.00 2.56
CA GLY A 181 4.64 -18.77 2.65
C GLY A 181 3.82 -18.51 3.92
N LYS A 182 4.14 -17.45 4.70
CA LYS A 182 3.47 -17.17 5.97
C LYS A 182 2.80 -15.81 5.95
N LYS A 183 1.56 -15.76 6.48
CA LYS A 183 0.92 -14.51 6.88
C LYS A 183 1.76 -13.86 7.99
N LEU A 184 2.14 -12.60 7.81
CA LEU A 184 2.81 -11.82 8.83
C LEU A 184 1.78 -11.08 9.69
N ASN A 185 2.04 -10.97 10.99
CA ASN A 185 1.36 -10.00 11.83
C ASN A 185 1.93 -8.59 11.59
N LEU A 186 1.26 -7.56 12.09
CA LEU A 186 1.64 -6.16 11.88
C LEU A 186 3.09 -5.88 12.32
N SER A 187 3.51 -6.40 13.47
CA SER A 187 4.87 -6.20 13.99
C SER A 187 5.94 -6.84 13.10
N GLN A 188 5.68 -8.05 12.59
CA GLN A 188 6.56 -8.75 11.67
C GLN A 188 6.66 -8.01 10.33
N PHE A 189 5.53 -7.50 9.81
CA PHE A 189 5.50 -6.69 8.58
C PHE A 189 6.34 -5.43 8.74
N VAL A 190 6.12 -4.66 9.82
CA VAL A 190 6.89 -3.43 10.08
C VAL A 190 8.38 -3.72 10.20
N THR A 191 8.76 -4.85 10.81
CA THR A 191 10.16 -5.28 10.92
C THR A 191 10.75 -5.65 9.55
N LEU A 192 9.97 -6.33 8.70
CA LEU A 192 10.41 -6.70 7.35
C LEU A 192 10.59 -5.47 6.46
N ALA A 193 9.62 -4.54 6.49
CA ALA A 193 9.59 -3.34 5.65
C ALA A 193 10.66 -2.28 6.02
N ASN A 194 11.30 -2.39 7.19
CA ASN A 194 12.39 -1.52 7.63
C ASN A 194 13.80 -2.11 7.39
N LYS A 195 13.93 -3.22 6.69
CA LYS A 195 15.22 -3.82 6.30
C LYS A 195 15.73 -3.23 5.00
#